data_68a0d9b10f37ca1e67867902020219e1
#
_entry.id   68a0d9b10f37ca1e67867902020219e1
#
_cell.length_a   1.000
_cell.length_b   1.000
_cell.length_c   1.000
_cell.angle_alpha   90.00
_cell.angle_beta   90.00
_cell.angle_gamma   90.00
#
_symmetry.space_group_name_H-M   'P 1'
#
loop_
_entity.id
_entity.type
_entity.pdbx_description
1 polymer ?
#
loop_
_entity_poly.entity_id
_entity_poly.type
_entity_poly.pdbx_seq_one_letter_code
_entity_poly.pdbx_strand_id
1 'polypeptide(L)'
;VVLVEPTDYEIFLKEFRLNNAGTTLHFRKSLAARAFARTAAYDSEIASWFSDELHIKNPNRISLSGHSPKILRYGENPHQTAAFYQLNKQNFGIGTAEQLQGKELSYNNLNDTDAAFELVAEFDQPAIAIIKHANPCGAATGTNILSAYKRAYSGDHVSAFGGSVASNRTIDLDAASEMVNIFLEVVIAPDFTEAALSVFAQKKSLRILKTGGMPDPTEASKIFKP
;
A
#
# COMPACT_ATOMS: atom_id res chain seq x y z
N VAL A 1 5.25 -27.87 -23.21
CA VAL A 1 5.67 -27.09 -22.04
C VAL A 1 5.89 -25.65 -22.50
N VAL A 2 5.34 -24.68 -21.80
CA VAL A 2 5.55 -23.26 -22.03
C VAL A 2 6.26 -22.68 -20.82
N LEU A 3 7.37 -21.96 -21.05
CA LEU A 3 8.16 -21.26 -20.05
C LEU A 3 7.97 -19.75 -20.28
N VAL A 4 7.48 -19.06 -19.28
CA VAL A 4 7.15 -17.62 -19.40
C VAL A 4 8.09 -16.71 -18.61
N GLU A 5 8.92 -17.29 -17.75
CA GLU A 5 9.91 -16.55 -16.97
C GLU A 5 11.30 -17.18 -17.14
N PRO A 6 12.38 -16.37 -17.26
CA PRO A 6 13.75 -16.90 -17.32
C PRO A 6 14.14 -17.77 -16.11
N THR A 7 13.58 -17.48 -14.94
CA THR A 7 13.78 -18.27 -13.71
C THR A 7 13.25 -19.69 -13.80
N ASP A 8 12.38 -19.98 -14.77
CA ASP A 8 11.85 -21.33 -14.97
C ASP A 8 12.82 -22.25 -15.73
N TYR A 9 13.84 -21.71 -16.41
CA TYR A 9 14.73 -22.48 -17.26
C TYR A 9 15.55 -23.52 -16.48
N GLU A 10 16.13 -23.12 -15.38
CA GLU A 10 16.91 -24.05 -14.53
C GLU A 10 16.03 -25.12 -13.90
N ILE A 11 14.85 -24.73 -13.44
CA ILE A 11 13.88 -25.66 -12.83
C ILE A 11 13.41 -26.68 -13.88
N PHE A 12 13.13 -26.22 -15.11
CA PHE A 12 12.77 -27.10 -16.22
C PHE A 12 13.91 -28.05 -16.58
N LEU A 13 15.14 -27.56 -16.70
CA LEU A 13 16.29 -28.44 -17.02
C LEU A 13 16.53 -29.51 -15.94
N LYS A 14 16.33 -29.16 -14.68
CA LYS A 14 16.41 -30.12 -13.57
C LYS A 14 15.34 -31.20 -13.67
N GLU A 15 14.09 -30.80 -13.86
CA GLU A 15 12.95 -31.73 -14.05
C GLU A 15 13.16 -32.64 -15.23
N PHE A 16 13.60 -32.10 -16.38
CA PHE A 16 13.86 -32.81 -17.62
C PHE A 16 14.94 -33.87 -17.46
N ARG A 17 16.02 -33.56 -16.76
CA ARG A 17 17.12 -34.53 -16.46
C ARG A 17 16.66 -35.65 -15.52
N LEU A 18 15.88 -35.33 -14.51
CA LEU A 18 15.38 -36.29 -13.51
C LEU A 18 14.35 -37.27 -14.08
N ASN A 19 13.63 -36.91 -15.15
CA ASN A 19 12.55 -37.68 -15.71
C ASN A 19 12.90 -38.25 -17.11
N ASN A 20 14.15 -38.64 -17.34
CA ASN A 20 14.61 -39.29 -18.58
C ASN A 20 14.22 -38.49 -19.84
N ALA A 21 14.58 -37.19 -19.88
CA ALA A 21 14.23 -36.28 -20.96
C ALA A 21 12.69 -36.05 -21.09
N GLY A 22 11.96 -36.22 -19.99
CA GLY A 22 10.52 -35.96 -19.89
C GLY A 22 10.18 -34.96 -18.80
N THR A 23 8.88 -34.73 -18.61
CA THR A 23 8.36 -33.89 -17.54
C THR A 23 7.13 -34.53 -16.91
N THR A 24 6.93 -34.35 -15.60
CA THR A 24 5.75 -34.85 -14.91
C THR A 24 4.50 -34.07 -15.29
N LEU A 25 3.33 -34.68 -15.15
CA LEU A 25 2.06 -33.96 -15.37
C LEU A 25 1.87 -32.83 -14.38
N HIS A 26 2.29 -32.99 -13.12
CA HIS A 26 2.23 -31.96 -12.09
C HIS A 26 3.04 -30.73 -12.49
N PHE A 27 4.27 -30.95 -12.95
CA PHE A 27 5.14 -29.86 -13.42
C PHE A 27 4.55 -29.12 -14.62
N ARG A 28 4.00 -29.84 -15.61
CA ARG A 28 3.32 -29.21 -16.75
C ARG A 28 2.12 -28.38 -16.34
N LYS A 29 1.30 -28.86 -15.40
CA LYS A 29 0.17 -28.07 -14.86
C LYS A 29 0.63 -26.81 -14.14
N SER A 30 1.69 -26.88 -13.36
CA SER A 30 2.29 -25.74 -12.68
C SER A 30 2.75 -24.66 -13.69
N LEU A 31 3.47 -25.06 -14.75
CA LEU A 31 3.90 -24.15 -15.79
C LEU A 31 2.72 -23.57 -16.60
N ALA A 32 1.69 -24.36 -16.86
CA ALA A 32 0.49 -23.89 -17.54
C ALA A 32 -0.24 -22.81 -16.70
N ALA A 33 -0.38 -23.03 -15.40
CA ALA A 33 -0.96 -22.03 -14.49
C ALA A 33 -0.20 -20.70 -14.51
N ARG A 34 1.14 -20.75 -14.52
CA ARG A 34 2.00 -19.55 -14.65
C ARG A 34 1.83 -18.87 -16.00
N ALA A 35 1.79 -19.66 -17.10
CA ALA A 35 1.62 -19.11 -18.44
C ALA A 35 0.27 -18.38 -18.58
N PHE A 36 -0.82 -19.00 -18.10
CA PHE A 36 -2.14 -18.34 -18.12
C PHE A 36 -2.21 -17.11 -17.21
N ALA A 37 -1.60 -17.16 -16.04
CA ALA A 37 -1.55 -15.98 -15.16
C ALA A 37 -0.83 -14.81 -15.84
N ARG A 38 0.31 -15.07 -16.51
CA ARG A 38 1.06 -14.04 -17.25
C ARG A 38 0.28 -13.46 -18.42
N THR A 39 -0.33 -14.31 -19.25
CA THR A 39 -1.10 -13.83 -20.41
C THR A 39 -2.35 -13.07 -19.98
N ALA A 40 -3.05 -13.53 -18.94
CA ALA A 40 -4.19 -12.80 -18.37
C ALA A 40 -3.79 -11.41 -17.83
N ALA A 41 -2.64 -11.32 -17.15
CA ALA A 41 -2.12 -10.04 -16.68
C ALA A 41 -1.82 -9.10 -17.86
N TYR A 42 -1.14 -9.60 -18.89
CA TYR A 42 -0.81 -8.84 -20.08
C TYR A 42 -2.06 -8.33 -20.83
N ASP A 43 -3.05 -9.21 -21.03
CA ASP A 43 -4.30 -8.82 -21.68
C ASP A 43 -5.12 -7.83 -20.83
N SER A 44 -5.05 -7.96 -19.50
CA SER A 44 -5.67 -7.00 -18.57
C SER A 44 -5.09 -5.59 -18.71
N GLU A 45 -3.76 -5.49 -18.81
CA GLU A 45 -3.09 -4.20 -19.00
C GLU A 45 -3.45 -3.56 -20.35
N ILE A 46 -3.48 -4.36 -21.44
CA ILE A 46 -3.91 -3.88 -22.74
C ILE A 46 -5.37 -3.39 -22.71
N ALA A 47 -6.26 -4.18 -22.10
CA ALA A 47 -7.68 -3.81 -21.99
C ALA A 47 -7.88 -2.51 -21.20
N SER A 48 -7.11 -2.32 -20.13
CA SER A 48 -7.13 -1.08 -19.35
C SER A 48 -6.62 0.10 -20.18
N TRP A 49 -5.50 -0.08 -20.88
CA TRP A 49 -4.92 0.95 -21.74
C TRP A 49 -5.90 1.41 -22.85
N PHE A 50 -6.56 0.47 -23.53
CA PHE A 50 -7.57 0.82 -24.53
C PHE A 50 -8.78 1.54 -23.93
N SER A 51 -9.20 1.17 -22.74
CA SER A 51 -10.31 1.86 -22.07
C SER A 51 -9.97 3.31 -21.74
N ASP A 52 -8.73 3.55 -21.32
CA ASP A 52 -8.25 4.90 -21.00
C ASP A 52 -8.04 5.73 -22.28
N GLU A 53 -7.40 5.16 -23.32
CA GLU A 53 -7.17 5.80 -24.63
C GLU A 53 -8.46 6.21 -25.35
N LEU A 54 -9.47 5.35 -25.30
CA LEU A 54 -10.78 5.59 -25.90
C LEU A 54 -11.77 6.30 -24.97
N HIS A 55 -11.35 6.73 -23.80
CA HIS A 55 -12.16 7.40 -22.78
C HIS A 55 -13.44 6.65 -22.42
N ILE A 56 -13.38 5.31 -22.37
CA ILE A 56 -14.51 4.45 -22.00
C ILE A 56 -14.71 4.49 -20.47
N LYS A 57 -15.68 5.27 -20.01
CA LYS A 57 -15.94 5.44 -18.57
C LYS A 57 -16.45 4.17 -17.87
N ASN A 58 -17.27 3.38 -18.56
CA ASN A 58 -17.92 2.19 -18.01
C ASN A 58 -17.77 1.01 -18.98
N PRO A 59 -16.64 0.31 -18.99
CA PRO A 59 -16.45 -0.86 -19.86
C PRO A 59 -17.35 -2.01 -19.40
N ASN A 60 -17.82 -2.83 -20.36
CA ASN A 60 -18.65 -4.00 -20.07
C ASN A 60 -17.94 -5.07 -19.24
N ARG A 61 -16.62 -5.07 -19.22
CA ARG A 61 -15.77 -5.96 -18.42
C ARG A 61 -14.60 -5.20 -17.85
N ILE A 62 -14.28 -5.47 -16.59
CA ILE A 62 -13.12 -4.93 -15.90
C ILE A 62 -12.21 -6.11 -15.58
N SER A 63 -10.93 -5.97 -15.88
CA SER A 63 -9.89 -6.90 -15.47
C SER A 63 -8.86 -6.15 -14.64
N LEU A 64 -8.41 -6.77 -13.56
CA LEU A 64 -7.37 -6.23 -12.67
C LEU A 64 -6.19 -7.20 -12.64
N SER A 65 -5.00 -6.67 -12.81
CA SER A 65 -3.76 -7.42 -12.65
C SER A 65 -2.98 -6.87 -11.45
N GLY A 66 -2.66 -7.76 -10.52
CA GLY A 66 -1.81 -7.46 -9.38
C GLY A 66 -0.53 -8.29 -9.42
N HIS A 67 0.61 -7.68 -9.08
CA HIS A 67 1.91 -8.34 -9.06
C HIS A 67 2.61 -8.17 -7.70
N SER A 68 3.76 -8.84 -7.55
CA SER A 68 4.61 -8.74 -6.36
C SER A 68 3.86 -9.00 -5.04
N PRO A 69 3.26 -10.21 -4.88
CA PRO A 69 2.49 -10.50 -3.68
C PRO A 69 3.37 -10.41 -2.43
N LYS A 70 2.92 -9.61 -1.46
CA LYS A 70 3.45 -9.60 -0.11
C LYS A 70 2.48 -10.39 0.78
N ILE A 71 2.90 -11.57 1.19
CA ILE A 71 2.10 -12.40 2.11
C ILE A 71 2.10 -11.73 3.47
N LEU A 72 0.92 -11.47 4.00
CA LEU A 72 0.74 -10.87 5.32
C LEU A 72 0.65 -11.98 6.36
N ARG A 73 0.99 -11.65 7.61
CA ARG A 73 1.00 -12.62 8.70
C ARG A 73 -0.37 -13.23 8.96
N TYR A 74 -1.44 -12.45 8.82
CA TYR A 74 -2.86 -12.83 8.86
C TYR A 74 -3.69 -11.72 8.23
N GLY A 75 -5.00 -11.96 8.03
CA GLY A 75 -5.96 -10.97 7.54
C GLY A 75 -6.41 -10.01 8.62
N GLU A 76 -7.67 -9.61 8.58
CA GLU A 76 -8.27 -8.79 9.64
C GLU A 76 -8.21 -9.51 11.00
N ASN A 77 -8.44 -10.82 10.98
CA ASN A 77 -8.41 -11.68 12.16
C ASN A 77 -7.33 -12.79 12.04
N PRO A 78 -6.79 -13.31 13.15
CA PRO A 78 -5.66 -14.24 13.14
C PRO A 78 -5.88 -15.55 12.38
N HIS A 79 -7.13 -15.98 12.18
CA HIS A 79 -7.47 -17.21 11.45
C HIS A 79 -7.57 -17.02 9.92
N GLN A 80 -7.50 -15.78 9.46
CA GLN A 80 -7.59 -15.44 8.04
C GLN A 80 -6.21 -15.34 7.39
N THR A 81 -6.10 -15.76 6.13
CA THR A 81 -4.91 -15.50 5.31
C THR A 81 -5.11 -14.21 4.52
N ALA A 82 -4.03 -13.47 4.29
CA ALA A 82 -4.06 -12.29 3.45
C ALA A 82 -2.77 -12.14 2.64
N ALA A 83 -2.91 -11.52 1.49
CA ALA A 83 -1.79 -11.10 0.65
C ALA A 83 -2.08 -9.72 0.07
N PHE A 84 -1.08 -8.88 0.05
CA PHE A 84 -1.13 -7.56 -0.56
C PHE A 84 -0.49 -7.63 -1.95
N TYR A 85 -1.20 -7.16 -2.97
CA TYR A 85 -0.73 -7.10 -4.35
C TYR A 85 -0.65 -5.66 -4.80
N GLN A 86 0.42 -5.31 -5.50
CA GLN A 86 0.54 -4.02 -6.14
C GLN A 86 -0.17 -4.07 -7.50
N LEU A 87 -1.03 -3.08 -7.78
CA LEU A 87 -1.59 -2.85 -9.09
C LEU A 87 -0.62 -1.98 -9.92
N ASN A 88 -0.59 -2.17 -11.24
CA ASN A 88 0.35 -1.47 -12.16
C ASN A 88 0.09 0.04 -12.32
N LYS A 89 -0.60 0.70 -11.39
CA LYS A 89 -0.81 2.15 -11.42
C LYS A 89 0.20 2.86 -10.53
N GLN A 90 0.96 3.77 -11.12
CA GLN A 90 1.92 4.65 -10.44
C GLN A 90 1.17 5.80 -9.72
N ASN A 91 0.29 5.47 -8.78
CA ASN A 91 -0.34 6.48 -7.94
C ASN A 91 0.36 6.51 -6.60
N PHE A 92 0.57 7.71 -6.05
CA PHE A 92 1.06 7.86 -4.69
C PHE A 92 0.05 7.29 -3.69
N GLY A 93 0.50 6.42 -2.79
CA GLY A 93 -0.36 5.79 -1.80
C GLY A 93 0.35 4.67 -1.06
N ILE A 94 -0.41 3.90 -0.25
CA ILE A 94 0.13 2.80 0.54
C ILE A 94 0.78 1.70 -0.31
N GLY A 95 0.28 1.50 -1.56
CA GLY A 95 0.79 0.48 -2.48
C GLY A 95 2.17 0.78 -3.04
N THR A 96 2.57 2.03 -3.09
CA THR A 96 3.85 2.51 -3.62
C THR A 96 4.74 3.14 -2.56
N ALA A 97 4.28 3.22 -1.31
CA ALA A 97 5.03 3.83 -0.22
C ALA A 97 6.28 3.02 0.13
N GLU A 98 7.38 3.73 0.34
CA GLU A 98 8.61 3.20 0.90
C GLU A 98 8.50 3.13 2.43
N GLN A 99 8.75 1.96 3.01
CA GLN A 99 8.82 1.82 4.45
C GLN A 99 10.23 2.15 4.94
N LEU A 100 10.39 3.32 5.59
CA LEU A 100 11.69 3.80 6.09
C LEU A 100 12.07 3.18 7.43
N GLN A 101 11.09 2.76 8.24
CA GLN A 101 11.31 2.26 9.59
C GLN A 101 10.17 1.33 10.04
N GLY A 102 10.44 0.55 11.06
CA GLY A 102 9.44 -0.19 11.84
C GLY A 102 9.27 -1.65 11.45
N LYS A 103 8.28 -2.29 12.10
CA LYS A 103 7.93 -3.70 11.85
C LYS A 103 7.19 -3.85 10.53
N GLU A 104 7.06 -5.09 10.05
CA GLU A 104 6.21 -5.40 8.90
C GLU A 104 4.77 -4.89 9.11
N LEU A 105 4.16 -4.46 8.01
CA LEU A 105 2.77 -4.03 7.99
C LEU A 105 1.84 -5.24 8.10
N SER A 106 0.82 -5.13 8.95
CA SER A 106 -0.30 -6.07 9.00
C SER A 106 -1.42 -5.62 8.06
N TYR A 107 -2.41 -6.49 7.84
CA TYR A 107 -3.64 -6.13 7.12
C TYR A 107 -4.29 -4.87 7.72
N ASN A 108 -4.46 -4.84 9.05
CA ASN A 108 -5.07 -3.70 9.73
C ASN A 108 -4.25 -2.41 9.57
N ASN A 109 -2.90 -2.50 9.62
CA ASN A 109 -2.07 -1.34 9.35
C ASN A 109 -2.26 -0.81 7.92
N LEU A 110 -2.32 -1.69 6.92
CA LEU A 110 -2.57 -1.29 5.54
C LEU A 110 -3.92 -0.61 5.40
N ASN A 111 -4.99 -1.21 5.94
CA ASN A 111 -6.34 -0.68 5.86
C ASN A 111 -6.51 0.68 6.55
N ASP A 112 -6.00 0.81 7.79
CA ASP A 112 -6.07 2.07 8.54
C ASP A 112 -5.23 3.17 7.88
N THR A 113 -4.05 2.83 7.37
CA THR A 113 -3.14 3.79 6.75
C THR A 113 -3.64 4.26 5.39
N ASP A 114 -4.25 3.39 4.60
CA ASP A 114 -4.89 3.73 3.33
C ASP A 114 -6.03 4.72 3.56
N ALA A 115 -6.94 4.40 4.49
CA ALA A 115 -8.04 5.29 4.87
C ALA A 115 -7.54 6.66 5.38
N ALA A 116 -6.43 6.67 6.14
CA ALA A 116 -5.84 7.91 6.65
C ALA A 116 -5.26 8.77 5.50
N PHE A 117 -4.56 8.14 4.57
CA PHE A 117 -3.90 8.84 3.47
C PHE A 117 -4.90 9.34 2.42
N GLU A 118 -5.92 8.54 2.10
CA GLU A 118 -7.05 8.99 1.26
C GLU A 118 -7.74 10.22 1.86
N LEU A 119 -8.02 10.20 3.18
CA LEU A 119 -8.70 11.30 3.84
C LEU A 119 -7.90 12.61 3.80
N VAL A 120 -6.58 12.57 4.04
CA VAL A 120 -5.77 13.82 3.99
C VAL A 120 -5.56 14.33 2.57
N ALA A 121 -5.70 13.48 1.56
CA ALA A 121 -5.61 13.87 0.15
C ALA A 121 -6.77 14.80 -0.29
N GLU A 122 -7.90 14.76 0.41
CA GLU A 122 -9.05 15.63 0.14
C GLU A 122 -8.85 17.11 0.55
N PHE A 123 -7.73 17.42 1.26
CA PHE A 123 -7.51 18.77 1.79
C PHE A 123 -6.37 19.49 1.06
N ASP A 124 -6.63 20.74 0.60
CA ASP A 124 -5.62 21.61 0.02
C ASP A 124 -4.68 22.22 1.07
N GLN A 125 -5.19 22.47 2.28
CA GLN A 125 -4.41 23.03 3.39
C GLN A 125 -3.59 21.92 4.08
N PRO A 126 -2.52 22.27 4.84
CA PRO A 126 -1.82 21.29 5.67
C PRO A 126 -2.81 20.56 6.57
N ALA A 127 -2.89 19.25 6.43
CA ALA A 127 -3.88 18.40 7.08
C ALA A 127 -3.26 17.15 7.71
N ILE A 128 -3.87 16.72 8.80
CA ILE A 128 -3.60 15.47 9.50
C ILE A 128 -4.92 14.70 9.67
N ALA A 129 -4.88 13.39 9.45
CA ALA A 129 -5.89 12.44 9.86
C ALA A 129 -5.29 11.40 10.79
N ILE A 130 -6.02 11.06 11.85
CA ILE A 130 -5.70 9.98 12.78
C ILE A 130 -6.80 8.94 12.66
N ILE A 131 -6.46 7.76 12.18
CA ILE A 131 -7.41 6.68 11.87
C ILE A 131 -7.17 5.50 12.80
N LYS A 132 -8.24 4.87 13.22
CA LYS A 132 -8.23 3.59 13.91
C LYS A 132 -9.44 2.77 13.51
N HIS A 133 -9.21 1.49 13.13
CA HIS A 133 -10.27 0.61 12.61
C HIS A 133 -11.00 1.23 11.41
N ALA A 134 -10.22 1.79 10.47
CA ALA A 134 -10.68 2.48 9.25
C ALA A 134 -11.64 3.67 9.50
N ASN A 135 -11.70 4.20 10.73
CA ASN A 135 -12.53 5.36 11.07
C ASN A 135 -11.68 6.48 11.68
N PRO A 136 -12.00 7.76 11.40
CA PRO A 136 -11.25 8.87 11.96
C PRO A 136 -11.52 9.08 13.45
N CYS A 137 -10.46 9.04 14.26
CA CYS A 137 -10.45 9.55 15.63
C CYS A 137 -10.40 11.07 15.63
N GLY A 138 -9.78 11.63 14.60
CA GLY A 138 -9.71 13.06 14.37
C GLY A 138 -9.10 13.38 13.02
N ALA A 139 -9.61 14.42 12.38
CA ALA A 139 -9.04 15.01 11.17
C ALA A 139 -9.11 16.52 11.28
N ALA A 140 -8.04 17.20 10.90
CA ALA A 140 -8.00 18.65 10.98
C ALA A 140 -6.99 19.25 10.00
N THR A 141 -7.29 20.46 9.56
CA THR A 141 -6.36 21.35 8.87
C THR A 141 -5.71 22.33 9.86
N GLY A 142 -4.56 22.87 9.48
CA GLY A 142 -3.85 23.88 10.26
C GLY A 142 -2.99 24.79 9.41
N THR A 143 -2.37 25.79 10.03
CA THR A 143 -1.40 26.65 9.35
C THR A 143 -0.09 25.93 9.03
N ASN A 144 0.20 24.84 9.75
CA ASN A 144 1.31 23.92 9.55
C ASN A 144 0.91 22.54 10.08
N ILE A 145 1.75 21.52 9.86
CA ILE A 145 1.46 20.13 10.25
C ILE A 145 1.38 19.95 11.75
N LEU A 146 2.20 20.64 12.54
CA LEU A 146 2.11 20.60 13.99
C LEU A 146 0.74 21.08 14.49
N SER A 147 0.25 22.22 13.98
CA SER A 147 -1.06 22.74 14.38
C SER A 147 -2.21 21.86 13.92
N ALA A 148 -2.12 21.28 12.72
CA ALA A 148 -3.07 20.31 12.22
C ALA A 148 -3.10 19.05 13.10
N TYR A 149 -1.94 18.52 13.50
CA TYR A 149 -1.84 17.35 14.38
C TYR A 149 -2.48 17.62 15.75
N LYS A 150 -2.14 18.73 16.40
CA LYS A 150 -2.71 19.09 17.72
C LYS A 150 -4.24 19.19 17.66
N ARG A 151 -4.78 19.78 16.61
CA ARG A 151 -6.23 19.90 16.40
C ARG A 151 -6.89 18.54 16.11
N ALA A 152 -6.30 17.73 15.24
CA ALA A 152 -6.81 16.37 14.98
C ALA A 152 -6.78 15.50 16.24
N TYR A 153 -5.68 15.54 16.99
CA TYR A 153 -5.50 14.81 18.22
C TYR A 153 -6.48 15.25 19.33
N SER A 154 -6.85 16.53 19.36
CA SER A 154 -7.81 17.06 20.34
C SER A 154 -9.25 16.55 20.16
N GLY A 155 -9.56 15.92 19.03
CA GLY A 155 -10.88 15.35 18.76
C GLY A 155 -11.20 14.15 19.65
N ASP A 156 -10.28 13.17 19.72
CA ASP A 156 -10.41 12.01 20.61
C ASP A 156 -9.01 11.46 20.97
N HIS A 157 -8.50 11.93 22.11
CA HIS A 157 -7.19 11.50 22.63
C HIS A 157 -7.13 10.02 22.99
N VAL A 158 -8.25 9.44 23.40
CA VAL A 158 -8.30 8.05 23.86
C VAL A 158 -8.22 7.10 22.68
N SER A 159 -9.04 7.34 21.66
CA SER A 159 -9.07 6.49 20.45
C SER A 159 -7.82 6.67 19.59
N ALA A 160 -7.16 7.82 19.63
CA ALA A 160 -5.92 8.08 18.88
C ALA A 160 -4.75 7.19 19.30
N PHE A 161 -4.77 6.65 20.53
CA PHE A 161 -3.74 5.73 21.00
C PHE A 161 -3.74 4.43 20.18
N GLY A 162 -2.59 4.13 19.54
CA GLY A 162 -2.43 2.99 18.65
C GLY A 162 -3.03 3.19 17.25
N GLY A 163 -3.35 4.43 16.86
CA GLY A 163 -3.85 4.77 15.55
C GLY A 163 -2.75 4.91 14.49
N SER A 164 -3.20 5.05 13.24
CA SER A 164 -2.39 5.41 12.07
C SER A 164 -2.58 6.89 11.76
N VAL A 165 -1.48 7.62 11.55
CA VAL A 165 -1.48 9.06 11.27
C VAL A 165 -1.07 9.28 9.83
N ALA A 166 -1.83 10.07 9.08
CA ALA A 166 -1.46 10.56 7.76
C ALA A 166 -1.29 12.07 7.74
N SER A 167 -0.33 12.53 6.94
CA SER A 167 -0.11 13.94 6.61
C SER A 167 -0.14 14.13 5.10
N ASN A 168 -0.71 15.24 4.63
CA ASN A 168 -0.65 15.64 3.22
C ASN A 168 0.55 16.54 2.88
N ARG A 169 1.45 16.78 3.82
CA ARG A 169 2.70 17.54 3.65
C ARG A 169 3.85 16.83 4.35
N THR A 170 5.06 17.26 4.05
CA THR A 170 6.28 16.82 4.74
C THR A 170 6.15 17.00 6.25
N ILE A 171 6.48 15.94 7.01
CA ILE A 171 6.52 16.00 8.48
C ILE A 171 7.88 16.53 8.91
N ASP A 172 7.87 17.60 9.68
CA ASP A 172 9.05 18.26 10.25
C ASP A 172 9.36 17.79 11.69
N LEU A 173 10.43 18.35 12.26
CA LEU A 173 10.89 18.06 13.62
C LEU A 173 9.81 18.33 14.68
N ASP A 174 9.12 19.45 14.57
CA ASP A 174 8.18 19.90 15.59
C ASP A 174 6.95 19.00 15.63
N ALA A 175 6.42 18.64 14.45
CA ALA A 175 5.30 17.71 14.33
C ALA A 175 5.71 16.29 14.80
N ALA A 176 6.88 15.79 14.40
CA ALA A 176 7.38 14.50 14.83
C ALA A 176 7.56 14.43 16.34
N SER A 177 8.10 15.49 16.97
CA SER A 177 8.31 15.57 18.41
C SER A 177 7.01 15.50 19.20
N GLU A 178 5.93 16.05 18.66
CA GLU A 178 4.60 15.94 19.28
C GLU A 178 4.00 14.54 19.06
N MET A 179 4.14 13.97 17.87
CA MET A 179 3.58 12.65 17.53
C MET A 179 4.17 11.51 18.38
N VAL A 180 5.45 11.56 18.76
CA VAL A 180 6.09 10.49 19.56
C VAL A 180 5.65 10.46 21.02
N ASN A 181 4.89 11.46 21.49
CA ASN A 181 4.37 11.51 22.86
C ASN A 181 3.29 10.46 23.12
N ILE A 182 2.66 9.93 22.08
CA ILE A 182 1.70 8.83 22.19
C ILE A 182 2.20 7.59 21.45
N PHE A 183 1.58 6.46 21.73
CA PHE A 183 1.81 5.25 20.93
C PHE A 183 1.03 5.34 19.62
N LEU A 184 1.73 5.24 18.50
CA LEU A 184 1.19 5.16 17.13
C LEU A 184 1.69 3.87 16.46
N GLU A 185 0.86 3.29 15.59
CA GLU A 185 1.21 2.12 14.81
C GLU A 185 1.94 2.49 13.51
N VAL A 186 1.43 3.51 12.80
CA VAL A 186 1.95 3.95 11.51
C VAL A 186 1.90 5.46 11.40
N VAL A 187 2.89 6.05 10.74
CA VAL A 187 2.84 7.43 10.22
C VAL A 187 3.17 7.41 8.74
N ILE A 188 2.31 8.00 7.91
CA ILE A 188 2.46 8.10 6.46
C ILE A 188 2.44 9.56 6.02
N ALA A 189 3.34 9.91 5.12
CA ALA A 189 3.43 11.28 4.57
C ALA A 189 4.12 11.27 3.20
N PRO A 190 3.97 12.35 2.41
CA PRO A 190 4.74 12.53 1.18
C PRO A 190 6.24 12.49 1.40
N ASP A 191 6.71 13.09 2.50
CA ASP A 191 8.12 13.12 2.88
C ASP A 191 8.31 13.39 4.38
N PHE A 192 9.54 13.22 4.86
CA PHE A 192 9.98 13.49 6.23
C PHE A 192 11.30 14.23 6.22
N THR A 193 11.47 15.21 7.09
CA THR A 193 12.80 15.80 7.29
C THR A 193 13.71 14.80 8.02
N GLU A 194 15.03 14.90 7.82
CA GLU A 194 16.01 14.06 8.55
C GLU A 194 15.88 14.21 10.07
N ALA A 195 15.60 15.41 10.53
CA ALA A 195 15.36 15.68 11.94
C ALA A 195 14.11 14.95 12.47
N ALA A 196 13.02 14.90 11.70
CA ALA A 196 11.82 14.14 12.05
C ALA A 196 12.11 12.63 12.11
N LEU A 197 12.84 12.10 11.13
CA LEU A 197 13.24 10.68 11.13
C LEU A 197 14.09 10.33 12.34
N SER A 198 14.99 11.22 12.76
CA SER A 198 15.82 11.04 13.96
C SER A 198 14.98 10.97 15.25
N VAL A 199 13.88 11.73 15.32
CA VAL A 199 12.91 11.64 16.43
C VAL A 199 12.16 10.31 16.40
N PHE A 200 11.62 9.94 15.24
CA PHE A 200 10.88 8.67 15.08
C PHE A 200 11.74 7.43 15.33
N ALA A 201 13.06 7.49 15.08
CA ALA A 201 13.99 6.40 15.33
C ALA A 201 14.01 5.93 16.80
N GLN A 202 13.58 6.78 17.75
CA GLN A 202 13.45 6.41 19.17
C GLN A 202 12.32 5.39 19.39
N LYS A 203 11.36 5.27 18.48
CA LYS A 203 10.21 4.36 18.52
C LYS A 203 10.37 3.23 17.51
N LYS A 204 11.25 2.28 17.77
CA LYS A 204 11.65 1.20 16.84
C LYS A 204 10.50 0.40 16.21
N SER A 205 9.36 0.28 16.88
CA SER A 205 8.19 -0.45 16.38
C SER A 205 7.28 0.39 15.48
N LEU A 206 7.38 1.73 15.53
CA LEU A 206 6.60 2.66 14.72
C LEU A 206 6.99 2.51 13.25
N ARG A 207 6.00 2.35 12.41
CA ARG A 207 6.19 2.23 10.95
C ARG A 207 6.12 3.61 10.32
N ILE A 208 7.15 3.98 9.58
CA ILE A 208 7.22 5.25 8.85
C ILE A 208 7.15 4.94 7.36
N LEU A 209 6.16 5.51 6.68
CA LEU A 209 5.88 5.28 5.27
C LEU A 209 5.99 6.59 4.49
N LYS A 210 6.88 6.62 3.50
CA LYS A 210 7.07 7.75 2.57
C LYS A 210 6.42 7.42 1.23
N THR A 211 5.49 8.25 0.79
CA THR A 211 4.80 8.06 -0.50
C THR A 211 5.50 8.74 -1.67
N GLY A 212 6.35 9.75 -1.41
CA GLY A 212 7.01 10.54 -2.45
C GLY A 212 6.14 11.64 -3.08
N GLY A 213 4.85 11.70 -2.74
CA GLY A 213 3.90 12.70 -3.23
C GLY A 213 2.49 12.41 -2.74
N MET A 214 1.56 13.25 -3.18
CA MET A 214 0.12 13.08 -2.95
C MET A 214 -0.58 12.63 -4.23
N PRO A 215 -1.66 11.84 -4.16
CA PRO A 215 -2.47 11.54 -5.32
C PRO A 215 -3.11 12.82 -5.86
N ASP A 216 -3.31 12.89 -7.18
CA ASP A 216 -4.07 13.99 -7.78
C ASP A 216 -5.56 13.73 -7.53
N PRO A 217 -6.27 14.58 -6.77
CA PRO A 217 -7.68 14.39 -6.46
C PRO A 217 -8.58 14.53 -7.70
N THR A 218 -8.08 15.12 -8.79
CA THR A 218 -8.81 15.24 -10.06
C THR A 218 -8.71 13.97 -10.91
N GLU A 219 -7.67 13.18 -10.71
CA GLU A 219 -7.54 11.84 -11.28
C GLU A 219 -8.36 10.88 -10.42
N ALA A 220 -9.67 10.79 -10.69
CA ALA A 220 -10.53 9.84 -10.01
C ALA A 220 -9.91 8.44 -10.08
N SER A 221 -9.26 8.03 -9.01
CA SER A 221 -8.78 6.67 -8.88
C SER A 221 -10.01 5.76 -8.96
N LYS A 222 -10.01 4.80 -9.89
CA LYS A 222 -11.03 3.77 -9.94
C LYS A 222 -10.85 2.93 -8.67
N ILE A 223 -11.53 3.31 -7.59
CA ILE A 223 -11.49 2.60 -6.33
C ILE A 223 -12.39 1.38 -6.48
N PHE A 224 -11.81 0.20 -6.41
CA PHE A 224 -12.56 -1.04 -6.29
C PHE A 224 -12.65 -1.37 -4.79
N LYS A 225 -13.81 -1.13 -4.21
CA LYS A 225 -14.15 -1.68 -2.89
C LYS A 225 -14.92 -2.97 -3.13
N PRO A 226 -14.45 -4.12 -2.59
CA PRO A 226 -15.16 -5.39 -2.68
C PRO A 226 -16.47 -5.35 -1.90
#